data_c49d51ec00b660d78f9c4ac002c0c6d5
#
_entry.id   c49d51ec00b660d78f9c4ac002c0c6d5
#
_cell.length_a   1.000
_cell.length_b   1.000
_cell.length_c   1.000
_cell.angle_alpha   90.00
_cell.angle_beta   90.00
_cell.angle_gamma   90.00
#
_symmetry.space_group_name_H-M   'P 1'
#
loop_
_entity.id
_entity.type
_entity.pdbx_description
1 polymer ?
#
loop_
_entity_poly.entity_id
_entity_poly.type
_entity_poly.pdbx_seq_one_letter_code
_entity_poly.pdbx_strand_id
1 'polypeptide(L)'
;MREVSKEVHFRDRLVSTFVKRDTNFWHAFEKNVKKNPANIAVIDDGVRISYEEIYNLAINQSCHFIQLGIKKGDRVCVLFENSWPLLIYILAGLKDGIIIVPLNPKSSIVENETIINDCTPNSIFFDKLLNINIPEKQKITSDKYFLNYYEKIFKKT
;
A
#
# COMPACT_ATOMS: atom_id res chain seq x y z
N MET A 1 1.07 -27.74 -16.34
CA MET A 1 2.32 -27.34 -15.67
C MET A 1 2.68 -25.93 -16.13
N ARG A 2 3.10 -25.01 -15.25
CA ARG A 2 3.53 -23.66 -15.69
C ARG A 2 4.94 -23.75 -16.26
N GLU A 3 5.15 -23.19 -17.45
CA GLU A 3 6.43 -23.17 -18.13
C GLU A 3 7.43 -22.29 -17.37
N VAL A 4 8.67 -22.78 -17.20
CA VAL A 4 9.74 -22.12 -16.45
C VAL A 4 10.93 -21.91 -17.35
N SER A 5 11.53 -20.73 -17.32
CA SER A 5 12.80 -20.40 -17.97
C SER A 5 13.87 -20.04 -16.94
N LYS A 6 15.13 -20.09 -17.37
CA LYS A 6 16.25 -19.56 -16.56
C LYS A 6 16.61 -18.16 -17.06
N GLU A 7 16.64 -17.20 -16.16
CA GLU A 7 17.00 -15.81 -16.43
C GLU A 7 18.12 -15.35 -15.52
N VAL A 8 18.97 -14.46 -16.02
CA VAL A 8 20.04 -13.86 -15.21
C VAL A 8 19.46 -12.70 -14.40
N HIS A 9 19.56 -12.80 -13.08
CA HIS A 9 19.15 -11.77 -12.12
C HIS A 9 20.28 -11.47 -11.14
N PHE A 10 20.22 -10.34 -10.48
CA PHE A 10 21.21 -9.97 -9.44
C PHE A 10 22.65 -10.08 -9.93
N ARG A 11 22.97 -9.44 -11.08
CA ARG A 11 24.23 -9.38 -11.80
C ARG A 11 24.54 -10.65 -12.60
N ASP A 12 24.58 -11.84 -11.96
CA ASP A 12 25.07 -13.07 -12.57
C ASP A 12 24.33 -14.35 -12.12
N ARG A 13 23.34 -14.22 -11.26
CA ARG A 13 22.59 -15.38 -10.77
C ARG A 13 21.58 -15.88 -11.80
N LEU A 14 21.68 -17.15 -12.16
CA LEU A 14 20.66 -17.86 -12.91
C LEU A 14 19.50 -18.24 -11.98
N VAL A 15 18.35 -17.62 -12.19
CA VAL A 15 17.12 -17.85 -11.41
C VAL A 15 16.06 -18.48 -12.29
N SER A 16 15.37 -19.50 -11.80
CA SER A 16 14.22 -20.09 -12.47
C SER A 16 13.01 -19.19 -12.29
N THR A 17 12.42 -18.75 -13.40
CA THR A 17 11.27 -17.83 -13.42
C THR A 17 10.14 -18.40 -14.29
N PHE A 18 8.90 -18.01 -14.02
CA PHE A 18 7.79 -18.35 -14.90
C PHE A 18 7.86 -17.53 -16.19
N VAL A 19 7.77 -18.21 -17.35
CA VAL A 19 7.79 -17.57 -18.68
C VAL A 19 6.63 -16.59 -18.84
N LYS A 20 5.43 -16.98 -18.38
CA LYS A 20 4.24 -16.12 -18.39
C LYS A 20 4.01 -15.55 -16.99
N ARG A 21 4.51 -14.34 -16.75
CA ARG A 21 4.28 -13.59 -15.51
C ARG A 21 3.94 -12.13 -15.84
N ASP A 22 3.24 -11.51 -14.94
CA ASP A 22 2.98 -10.08 -15.04
C ASP A 22 4.26 -9.28 -14.72
N THR A 23 4.38 -8.11 -15.31
CA THR A 23 5.57 -7.25 -15.15
C THR A 23 5.72 -6.74 -13.71
N ASN A 24 4.60 -6.57 -13.00
CA ASN A 24 4.57 -6.19 -11.59
C ASN A 24 3.27 -6.69 -10.93
N PHE A 25 3.19 -6.55 -9.61
CA PHE A 25 2.03 -6.99 -8.83
C PHE A 25 0.76 -6.20 -9.15
N TRP A 26 0.86 -4.89 -9.42
CA TRP A 26 -0.29 -4.08 -9.80
C TRP A 26 -0.97 -4.61 -11.07
N HIS A 27 -0.21 -4.94 -12.11
CA HIS A 27 -0.78 -5.52 -13.33
C HIS A 27 -1.48 -6.87 -13.09
N ALA A 28 -0.88 -7.72 -12.25
CA ALA A 28 -1.51 -8.99 -11.86
C ALA A 28 -2.84 -8.76 -11.13
N PHE A 29 -2.87 -7.80 -10.20
CA PHE A 29 -4.07 -7.41 -9.47
C PHE A 29 -5.14 -6.85 -10.42
N GLU A 30 -4.78 -5.90 -11.29
CA GLU A 30 -5.69 -5.29 -12.26
C GLU A 30 -6.34 -6.30 -13.21
N LYS A 31 -5.60 -7.31 -13.66
CA LYS A 31 -6.14 -8.43 -14.45
C LYS A 31 -7.20 -9.22 -13.67
N ASN A 32 -6.97 -9.46 -12.38
CA ASN A 32 -7.93 -10.15 -11.54
C ASN A 32 -9.19 -9.32 -11.30
N VAL A 33 -9.06 -8.01 -11.11
CA VAL A 33 -10.19 -7.07 -11.02
C VAL A 33 -11.06 -7.17 -12.27
N LYS A 34 -10.45 -7.06 -13.46
CA LYS A 34 -11.16 -7.15 -14.75
C LYS A 34 -11.89 -8.48 -14.94
N LYS A 35 -11.32 -9.57 -14.43
CA LYS A 35 -11.88 -10.92 -14.58
C LYS A 35 -12.98 -11.23 -13.56
N ASN A 36 -12.84 -10.74 -12.34
CA ASN A 36 -13.69 -11.12 -11.21
C ASN A 36 -14.04 -9.90 -10.32
N PRO A 37 -14.63 -8.81 -10.85
CA PRO A 37 -14.78 -7.56 -10.13
C PRO A 37 -15.62 -7.69 -8.85
N ALA A 38 -16.70 -8.47 -8.92
CA ALA A 38 -17.65 -8.65 -7.80
C ALA A 38 -17.19 -9.70 -6.77
N ASN A 39 -16.13 -10.48 -7.04
CA ASN A 39 -15.65 -11.45 -6.07
C ASN A 39 -15.04 -10.74 -4.85
N ILE A 40 -15.23 -11.31 -3.68
CA ILE A 40 -14.66 -10.79 -2.44
C ILE A 40 -13.14 -10.98 -2.47
N ALA A 41 -12.42 -9.88 -2.34
CA ALA A 41 -10.96 -9.85 -2.31
C ALA A 41 -10.42 -9.86 -0.88
N VAL A 42 -11.14 -9.21 0.05
CA VAL A 42 -10.72 -9.06 1.45
C VAL A 42 -11.92 -9.26 2.37
N ILE A 43 -11.67 -9.93 3.49
CA ILE A 43 -12.58 -10.00 4.64
C ILE A 43 -11.77 -9.53 5.85
N ASP A 44 -12.20 -8.47 6.50
CA ASP A 44 -11.52 -7.86 7.63
C ASP A 44 -12.57 -7.38 8.65
N ASP A 45 -12.53 -7.90 9.86
CA ASP A 45 -13.46 -7.60 10.95
C ASP A 45 -14.95 -7.62 10.52
N GLY A 46 -15.34 -8.66 9.75
CA GLY A 46 -16.71 -8.83 9.24
C GLY A 46 -17.03 -8.00 7.99
N VAL A 47 -16.19 -7.04 7.60
CA VAL A 47 -16.33 -6.26 6.37
C VAL A 47 -15.86 -7.11 5.19
N ARG A 48 -16.67 -7.18 4.13
CA ARG A 48 -16.38 -7.91 2.89
C ARG A 48 -16.20 -6.93 1.76
N ILE A 49 -15.01 -6.89 1.17
CA ILE A 49 -14.66 -5.92 0.13
C ILE A 49 -14.32 -6.66 -1.16
N SER A 50 -14.96 -6.30 -2.24
CA SER A 50 -14.75 -6.90 -3.56
C SER A 50 -13.45 -6.41 -4.21
N TYR A 51 -13.00 -7.11 -5.26
CA TYR A 51 -11.86 -6.69 -6.06
C TYR A 51 -12.06 -5.30 -6.68
N GLU A 52 -13.26 -4.98 -7.16
CA GLU A 52 -13.58 -3.68 -7.75
C GLU A 52 -13.52 -2.56 -6.70
N GLU A 53 -14.05 -2.78 -5.50
CA GLU A 53 -13.99 -1.80 -4.40
C GLU A 53 -12.55 -1.54 -3.98
N ILE A 54 -11.73 -2.59 -3.78
CA ILE A 54 -10.29 -2.45 -3.47
C ILE A 54 -9.57 -1.68 -4.57
N TYR A 55 -9.87 -1.97 -5.84
CA TYR A 55 -9.28 -1.27 -6.98
C TYR A 55 -9.62 0.23 -6.94
N ASN A 56 -10.89 0.57 -6.79
CA ASN A 56 -11.34 1.96 -6.75
C ASN A 56 -10.74 2.73 -5.56
N LEU A 57 -10.63 2.10 -4.40
CA LEU A 57 -9.98 2.66 -3.23
C LEU A 57 -8.49 2.92 -3.48
N ALA A 58 -7.78 1.96 -4.09
CA ALA A 58 -6.37 2.11 -4.43
C ALA A 58 -6.13 3.23 -5.46
N ILE A 59 -7.01 3.37 -6.48
CA ILE A 59 -6.95 4.48 -7.43
C ILE A 59 -7.14 5.82 -6.72
N ASN A 60 -8.12 5.93 -5.83
CA ASN A 60 -8.37 7.16 -5.08
C ASN A 60 -7.17 7.54 -4.20
N GLN A 61 -6.56 6.56 -3.52
CA GLN A 61 -5.35 6.78 -2.73
C GLN A 61 -4.15 7.19 -3.60
N SER A 62 -4.01 6.60 -4.79
CA SER A 62 -3.02 7.01 -5.78
C SER A 62 -3.21 8.48 -6.19
N CYS A 63 -4.44 8.90 -6.48
CA CYS A 63 -4.74 10.31 -6.76
C CYS A 63 -4.38 11.22 -5.58
N HIS A 64 -4.63 10.78 -4.34
CA HIS A 64 -4.27 11.54 -3.15
C HIS A 64 -2.74 11.69 -3.01
N PHE A 65 -1.95 10.65 -3.28
CA PHE A 65 -0.49 10.76 -3.33
C PHE A 65 -0.03 11.84 -4.33
N ILE A 66 -0.61 11.85 -5.52
CA ILE A 66 -0.29 12.84 -6.56
C ILE A 66 -0.64 14.27 -6.09
N GLN A 67 -1.81 14.46 -5.45
CA GLN A 67 -2.24 15.77 -4.90
C GLN A 67 -1.29 16.28 -3.82
N LEU A 68 -0.69 15.39 -3.04
CA LEU A 68 0.32 15.71 -2.03
C LEU A 68 1.72 15.93 -2.64
N GLY A 69 1.87 15.79 -3.95
CA GLY A 69 3.15 15.93 -4.64
C GLY A 69 4.11 14.75 -4.44
N ILE A 70 3.61 13.61 -3.98
CA ILE A 70 4.38 12.37 -3.83
C ILE A 70 4.62 11.78 -5.22
N LYS A 71 5.86 11.35 -5.50
CA LYS A 71 6.31 10.91 -6.82
C LYS A 71 6.90 9.50 -6.76
N LYS A 72 7.02 8.89 -7.93
CA LYS A 72 7.73 7.62 -8.09
C LYS A 72 9.11 7.66 -7.45
N GLY A 73 9.41 6.65 -6.63
CA GLY A 73 10.65 6.53 -5.87
C GLY A 73 10.64 7.22 -4.51
N ASP A 74 9.63 8.05 -4.21
CA ASP A 74 9.45 8.60 -2.88
C ASP A 74 9.09 7.51 -1.87
N ARG A 75 9.52 7.71 -0.64
CA ARG A 75 9.20 6.81 0.48
C ARG A 75 8.04 7.39 1.29
N VAL A 76 7.09 6.54 1.58
CA VAL A 76 5.90 6.86 2.37
C VAL A 76 5.79 5.85 3.51
N CYS A 77 5.89 6.32 4.73
CA CYS A 77 5.63 5.49 5.91
C CYS A 77 4.12 5.37 6.13
N VAL A 78 3.68 4.17 6.49
CA VAL A 78 2.28 3.89 6.82
C VAL A 78 2.22 3.13 8.14
N LEU A 79 1.47 3.68 9.10
CA LEU A 79 1.31 3.16 10.46
C LEU A 79 -0.14 2.77 10.69
N PHE A 80 -0.48 1.59 10.25
CA PHE A 80 -1.81 0.99 10.37
C PHE A 80 -1.70 -0.40 11.01
N GLU A 81 -2.75 -0.80 11.71
CA GLU A 81 -2.91 -2.22 12.05
C GLU A 81 -2.95 -3.06 10.77
N ASN A 82 -2.76 -4.37 10.92
CA ASN A 82 -2.87 -5.30 9.78
C ASN A 82 -4.33 -5.39 9.32
N SER A 83 -4.72 -4.48 8.45
CA SER A 83 -6.10 -4.20 8.05
C SER A 83 -6.20 -3.84 6.56
N TRP A 84 -7.42 -3.82 6.03
CA TRP A 84 -7.65 -3.49 4.62
C TRP A 84 -7.15 -2.09 4.22
N PRO A 85 -7.17 -1.01 5.06
CA PRO A 85 -6.55 0.26 4.70
C PRO A 85 -5.06 0.13 4.37
N LEU A 86 -4.29 -0.63 5.14
CA LEU A 86 -2.88 -0.88 4.84
C LEU A 86 -2.70 -1.46 3.42
N LEU A 87 -3.55 -2.41 3.03
CA LEU A 87 -3.51 -3.00 1.69
C LEU A 87 -3.73 -1.93 0.61
N ILE A 88 -4.64 -0.96 0.83
CA ILE A 88 -4.91 0.12 -0.13
C ILE A 88 -3.66 0.97 -0.34
N TYR A 89 -2.95 1.36 0.73
CA TYR A 89 -1.70 2.10 0.61
C TYR A 89 -0.64 1.33 -0.16
N ILE A 90 -0.50 0.04 0.12
CA ILE A 90 0.44 -0.84 -0.60
C ILE A 90 0.10 -0.90 -2.09
N LEU A 91 -1.17 -1.12 -2.44
CA LEU A 91 -1.61 -1.20 -3.84
C LEU A 91 -1.42 0.12 -4.58
N ALA A 92 -1.77 1.25 -3.96
CA ALA A 92 -1.55 2.58 -4.53
C ALA A 92 -0.05 2.86 -4.76
N GLY A 93 0.79 2.49 -3.79
CA GLY A 93 2.24 2.59 -3.94
C GLY A 93 2.79 1.74 -5.08
N LEU A 94 2.34 0.49 -5.19
CA LEU A 94 2.74 -0.42 -6.28
C LEU A 94 2.31 0.08 -7.66
N LYS A 95 1.15 0.75 -7.75
CA LYS A 95 0.67 1.37 -8.98
C LYS A 95 1.59 2.48 -9.46
N ASP A 96 1.99 3.37 -8.58
CA ASP A 96 2.70 4.60 -8.95
C ASP A 96 4.23 4.50 -8.75
N GLY A 97 4.70 3.35 -8.28
CA GLY A 97 6.13 3.14 -7.99
C GLY A 97 6.63 3.92 -6.77
N ILE A 98 5.74 4.18 -5.82
CA ILE A 98 6.05 4.77 -4.51
C ILE A 98 6.51 3.63 -3.58
N ILE A 99 7.51 3.91 -2.77
CA ILE A 99 8.05 2.95 -1.81
C ILE A 99 7.27 3.07 -0.50
N ILE A 100 6.39 2.13 -0.26
CA ILE A 100 5.64 2.05 1.00
C ILE A 100 6.51 1.38 2.06
N VAL A 101 6.64 2.03 3.20
CA VAL A 101 7.38 1.55 4.38
C VAL A 101 6.37 1.31 5.51
N PRO A 102 5.89 0.07 5.67
CA PRO A 102 4.97 -0.24 6.76
C PRO A 102 5.68 -0.14 8.11
N LEU A 103 5.08 0.61 9.03
CA LEU A 103 5.50 0.68 10.42
C LEU A 103 4.59 -0.23 11.26
N ASN A 104 5.16 -0.83 12.31
CA ASN A 104 4.38 -1.69 13.18
C ASN A 104 3.82 -0.87 14.36
N PRO A 105 2.46 -0.77 14.50
CA PRO A 105 1.85 -0.04 15.60
C PRO A 105 2.16 -0.62 16.99
N LYS A 106 2.60 -1.89 17.05
CA LYS A 106 2.97 -2.58 18.28
C LYS A 106 4.44 -2.44 18.66
N SER A 107 5.25 -1.91 17.75
CA SER A 107 6.65 -1.57 18.04
C SER A 107 6.75 -0.39 19.00
N SER A 108 7.87 -0.30 19.70
CA SER A 108 8.18 0.85 20.52
C SER A 108 8.30 2.11 19.66
N ILE A 109 8.10 3.27 20.29
CA ILE A 109 8.29 4.59 19.66
C ILE A 109 9.70 4.68 19.07
N VAL A 110 10.72 4.26 19.81
CA VAL A 110 12.13 4.32 19.43
C VAL A 110 12.42 3.47 18.17
N GLU A 111 11.81 2.27 18.07
CA GLU A 111 11.95 1.42 16.87
C GLU A 111 11.35 2.08 15.64
N ASN A 112 10.12 2.61 15.75
CA ASN A 112 9.47 3.31 14.65
C ASN A 112 10.23 4.59 14.24
N GLU A 113 10.72 5.37 15.21
CA GLU A 113 11.56 6.55 14.94
C GLU A 113 12.86 6.16 14.23
N THR A 114 13.48 5.05 14.61
CA THR A 114 14.69 4.54 13.94
C THR A 114 14.41 4.25 12.46
N ILE A 115 13.32 3.57 12.13
CA ILE A 115 12.92 3.28 10.76
C ILE A 115 12.63 4.58 9.98
N ILE A 116 11.90 5.52 10.59
CA ILE A 116 11.56 6.81 9.99
C ILE A 116 12.83 7.62 9.68
N ASN A 117 13.77 7.67 10.62
CA ASN A 117 15.03 8.40 10.45
C ASN A 117 15.92 7.75 9.38
N ASP A 118 15.95 6.42 9.30
CA ASP A 118 16.72 5.69 8.28
C ASP A 118 16.11 5.91 6.88
N CYS A 119 14.81 5.71 6.73
CA CYS A 119 14.18 5.82 5.41
C CYS A 119 13.87 7.25 4.96
N THR A 120 13.89 8.25 5.86
CA THR A 120 13.61 9.67 5.55
C THR A 120 12.40 9.85 4.62
N PRO A 121 11.19 9.49 5.04
CA PRO A 121 10.02 9.46 4.16
C PRO A 121 9.56 10.87 3.77
N ASN A 122 8.91 10.98 2.60
CA ASN A 122 8.27 12.21 2.16
C ASN A 122 6.99 12.52 2.94
N SER A 123 6.29 11.46 3.38
CA SER A 123 5.05 11.58 4.15
C SER A 123 4.87 10.37 5.07
N ILE A 124 4.12 10.58 6.14
CA ILE A 124 3.72 9.52 7.08
C ILE A 124 2.21 9.55 7.21
N PHE A 125 1.58 8.40 6.96
CA PHE A 125 0.14 8.20 7.13
C PHE A 125 -0.12 7.26 8.31
N PHE A 126 -1.16 7.57 9.10
CA PHE A 126 -1.50 6.78 10.28
C PHE A 126 -2.99 6.86 10.59
N ASP A 127 -3.55 5.80 11.17
CA ASP A 127 -4.95 5.74 11.63
C ASP A 127 -5.12 6.27 13.04
N LYS A 128 -4.10 6.14 13.89
CA LYS A 128 -4.08 6.61 15.29
C LYS A 128 -2.85 7.46 15.54
N LEU A 129 -3.06 8.61 16.16
CA LEU A 129 -1.96 9.45 16.64
C LEU A 129 -1.11 8.66 17.64
N LEU A 130 0.05 8.23 17.19
CA LEU A 130 1.12 7.83 18.08
C LEU A 130 1.95 9.07 18.43
N ASN A 131 2.36 9.16 19.69
CA ASN A 131 3.22 10.27 20.16
C ASN A 131 4.66 10.02 19.68
N ILE A 132 4.87 10.13 18.36
CA ILE A 132 6.17 9.92 17.69
C ILE A 132 6.81 11.29 17.49
N ASN A 133 8.07 11.42 17.90
CA ASN A 133 8.87 12.61 17.61
C ASN A 133 9.35 12.55 16.16
N ILE A 134 8.62 13.24 15.27
CA ILE A 134 8.92 13.28 13.83
C ILE A 134 9.65 14.59 13.54
N PRO A 135 10.76 14.54 12.75
CA PRO A 135 11.44 15.75 12.31
C PRO A 135 10.48 16.72 11.62
N GLU A 136 10.52 18.00 11.95
CA GLU A 136 9.61 19.06 11.44
C GLU A 136 9.50 19.14 9.91
N LYS A 137 10.49 18.59 9.19
CA LYS A 137 10.53 18.58 7.72
C LYS A 137 9.68 17.50 7.07
N GLN A 138 9.13 16.55 7.84
CA GLN A 138 8.34 15.45 7.29
C GLN A 138 6.86 15.81 7.36
N LYS A 139 6.18 15.84 6.22
CA LYS A 139 4.74 16.07 6.16
C LYS A 139 4.02 14.89 6.80
N ILE A 140 3.33 15.16 7.90
CA ILE A 140 2.45 14.21 8.56
C ILE A 140 1.04 14.49 8.05
N THR A 141 0.42 13.48 7.48
CA THR A 141 -0.96 13.57 7.01
C THR A 141 -1.77 12.52 7.75
N SER A 142 -2.67 12.96 8.65
CA SER A 142 -3.66 12.05 9.23
C SER A 142 -4.70 11.73 8.16
N ASP A 143 -5.10 10.45 8.08
CA ASP A 143 -6.00 10.00 7.04
C ASP A 143 -7.48 10.22 7.37
N LYS A 144 -7.85 11.46 7.73
CA LYS A 144 -9.27 11.84 7.86
C LYS A 144 -10.06 11.63 6.57
N TYR A 145 -9.40 11.70 5.41
CA TYR A 145 -10.04 11.54 4.10
C TYR A 145 -10.49 10.10 3.87
N PHE A 146 -9.68 9.16 4.30
CA PHE A 146 -9.95 7.74 4.14
C PHE A 146 -11.05 7.26 5.09
N LEU A 147 -11.04 7.71 6.33
CA LEU A 147 -12.09 7.44 7.32
C LEU A 147 -13.45 7.99 6.88
N ASN A 148 -13.49 9.21 6.35
CA ASN A 148 -14.74 9.81 5.82
C ASN A 148 -15.28 9.04 4.61
N TYR A 149 -14.42 8.52 3.74
CA TYR A 149 -14.83 7.72 2.59
C TYR A 149 -15.33 6.34 3.03
N TYR A 150 -14.68 5.73 3.99
CA TYR A 150 -15.11 4.49 4.65
C TYR A 150 -16.50 4.63 5.28
N GLU A 151 -16.73 5.67 6.09
CA GLU A 151 -18.02 5.93 6.70
C GLU A 151 -19.13 6.12 5.66
N LYS A 152 -18.81 6.74 4.54
CA LYS A 152 -19.77 7.01 3.46
C LYS A 152 -20.18 5.76 2.68
N ILE A 153 -19.26 4.78 2.53
CA ILE A 153 -19.52 3.54 1.80
C ILE A 153 -20.10 2.45 2.69
N PHE A 154 -19.56 2.29 3.91
CA PHE A 154 -19.82 1.13 4.76
C PHE A 154 -20.80 1.38 5.92
N LYS A 155 -21.13 2.62 6.28
CA LYS A 155 -22.18 2.95 7.26
C LYS A 155 -23.58 3.10 6.64
N LYS A 156 -23.79 2.71 5.40
CA LYS A 156 -25.10 2.69 4.73
C LYS A 156 -25.82 1.33 4.82
N THR A 157 -25.48 0.53 5.81
CA THR A 157 -26.24 -0.69 6.18
C THR A 157 -26.86 -0.51 7.55
#